data_fba3df4fbac131429495b6923453a3e7
#
_entry.id   fba3df4fbac131429495b6923453a3e7
#
_cell.length_a   1.000
_cell.length_b   1.000
_cell.length_c   1.000
_cell.angle_alpha   90.00
_cell.angle_beta   90.00
_cell.angle_gamma   90.00
#
_symmetry.space_group_name_H-M   'P 1'
#
loop_
_entity.id
_entity.type
_entity.pdbx_description
1 polymer ?
#
loop_
_entity_poly.entity_id
_entity_poly.type
_entity_poly.pdbx_seq_one_letter_code
_entity_poly.pdbx_strand_id
1 'polypeptide(L)'
;SFTWTTKDEEDRKYIDVTCRDDGFITSYHSGGGDHGMYDSLTMDEVKAEDAARDFIASADPELSGIAKLERENGYSYGGITYSISAEFYGIGYYREIGSITVDADNGINNMNVTLPEVAEPDAAAKYLGADDGVAAYRDKVGVKTVYRTYRDDEGALAVFPAYVSIDDKAVDAVTGEITEIGSEEPKVFGVNEAASSADAGSGGGGYRELNESEKAEIAALNGLISENDAAALINERLGTALTVENTSLYNDSEERYYYSLYGEEGSFTVDAQNGDILSAYITIEPDESDTTALSGYSFDDAASAKQLLEVLAPSSGAAYEYDEDSADMYKDPETDISYSGFVYKVNGIEVEGVDAAVRMSVDNGRTSYSISISPVEVYAGLDYASPDTFADIDTLVFSDGSYVSLKYAETPDGIKPVYISEQYMKNAVTGADVDYRGEEYEPDGITYSDIEGHWVQYAAEKLAGSGIGFKDGELRPDEPAMAEDAEELLYEIYGDNGAVSEVNDGSAPVTRLEAAKMLIKCEGLEELAAMDIYSQPYTDITEDYGITAILKGYGVIDGSASEFRPDDSLTRAELLQMIYNALVSFNG
;
A
#
# COMPACT_ATOMS: atom_id res chain seq x y z
N SER A 1 -1.57 27.62 -15.13
CA SER A 1 -0.66 26.62 -15.71
C SER A 1 -0.13 27.10 -17.05
N PHE A 2 1.08 26.70 -17.40
CA PHE A 2 1.76 27.04 -18.64
C PHE A 2 2.32 25.78 -19.26
N THR A 3 2.15 25.62 -20.59
CA THR A 3 2.66 24.48 -21.34
C THR A 3 3.53 24.96 -22.49
N TRP A 4 4.74 24.43 -22.62
CA TRP A 4 5.63 24.61 -23.76
C TRP A 4 5.85 23.28 -24.44
N THR A 5 5.81 23.28 -25.78
CA THR A 5 6.10 22.09 -26.58
C THR A 5 7.07 22.42 -27.70
N THR A 6 7.94 21.48 -28.04
CA THR A 6 8.78 21.59 -29.23
C THR A 6 7.94 21.56 -30.49
N LYS A 7 8.45 22.16 -31.60
CA LYS A 7 7.77 22.17 -32.90
C LYS A 7 8.02 20.91 -33.73
N ASP A 8 8.93 20.05 -33.28
CA ASP A 8 9.26 18.80 -33.95
C ASP A 8 8.23 17.73 -33.52
N GLU A 9 7.55 17.15 -34.51
CA GLU A 9 6.51 16.13 -34.27
C GLU A 9 7.13 14.74 -34.00
N GLU A 10 8.38 14.49 -34.43
CA GLU A 10 9.09 13.22 -34.24
C GLU A 10 9.85 13.16 -32.90
N ASP A 11 10.24 14.32 -32.35
CA ASP A 11 10.88 14.45 -31.02
C ASP A 11 10.14 15.51 -30.19
N ARG A 12 8.91 15.18 -29.80
CA ARG A 12 8.03 16.09 -29.08
C ARG A 12 8.39 16.13 -27.60
N LYS A 13 9.12 17.18 -27.20
CA LYS A 13 9.37 17.50 -25.80
C LYS A 13 8.37 18.55 -25.31
N TYR A 14 7.98 18.43 -24.05
CA TYR A 14 7.09 19.41 -23.43
C TYR A 14 7.53 19.73 -22.00
N ILE A 15 7.14 20.92 -21.55
CA ILE A 15 7.29 21.36 -20.16
C ILE A 15 5.94 21.92 -19.74
N ASP A 16 5.40 21.41 -18.66
CA ASP A 16 4.22 21.93 -18.00
C ASP A 16 4.58 22.49 -16.62
N VAL A 17 4.13 23.71 -16.34
CA VAL A 17 4.38 24.37 -15.07
C VAL A 17 3.08 24.90 -14.50
N THR A 18 2.78 24.57 -13.26
CA THR A 18 1.67 25.15 -12.51
C THR A 18 2.23 26.03 -11.38
N CYS A 19 1.68 27.25 -11.26
CA CYS A 19 2.10 28.20 -10.24
C CYS A 19 0.88 28.73 -9.49
N ARG A 20 1.07 29.11 -8.24
CA ARG A 20 0.13 29.96 -7.48
C ARG A 20 0.17 31.41 -8.03
N ASP A 21 -0.76 32.25 -7.56
CA ASP A 21 -0.89 33.65 -7.99
C ASP A 21 0.34 34.51 -7.58
N ASP A 22 1.06 34.10 -6.54
CA ASP A 22 2.32 34.74 -6.06
C ASP A 22 3.55 34.34 -6.88
N GLY A 23 3.41 33.38 -7.82
CA GLY A 23 4.48 32.89 -8.66
C GLY A 23 5.18 31.64 -8.13
N PHE A 24 4.82 31.13 -6.95
CA PHE A 24 5.35 29.87 -6.42
C PHE A 24 5.01 28.69 -7.34
N ILE A 25 6.01 27.90 -7.74
CA ILE A 25 5.83 26.73 -8.60
C ILE A 25 5.36 25.54 -7.76
N THR A 26 4.11 25.12 -7.97
CA THR A 26 3.52 23.97 -7.28
C THR A 26 3.74 22.67 -8.03
N SER A 27 3.86 22.72 -9.36
CA SER A 27 4.13 21.54 -10.18
C SER A 27 4.98 21.91 -11.39
N TYR A 28 5.94 21.07 -11.67
CA TYR A 28 6.75 21.08 -12.87
C TYR A 28 6.78 19.67 -13.45
N HIS A 29 6.56 19.54 -14.73
CA HIS A 29 6.68 18.28 -15.43
C HIS A 29 7.33 18.50 -16.80
N SER A 30 8.36 17.72 -17.11
CA SER A 30 8.95 17.69 -18.44
C SER A 30 8.87 16.28 -19.01
N GLY A 31 8.54 16.16 -20.27
CA GLY A 31 8.42 14.86 -20.93
C GLY A 31 8.87 14.91 -22.39
N GLY A 32 9.06 13.73 -22.99
CA GLY A 32 9.47 13.56 -24.39
C GLY A 32 10.92 13.13 -24.57
N GLY A 33 11.61 12.66 -23.53
CA GLY A 33 12.80 11.85 -23.63
C GLY A 33 12.47 10.35 -23.65
N ASP A 34 13.36 9.55 -24.18
CA ASP A 34 13.29 8.09 -24.09
C ASP A 34 13.95 7.73 -22.75
N HIS A 35 13.15 7.68 -21.67
CA HIS A 35 13.62 7.39 -20.31
C HIS A 35 13.29 5.95 -19.95
N GLY A 36 14.33 5.18 -19.60
CA GLY A 36 14.20 3.81 -19.14
C GLY A 36 13.77 3.71 -17.67
N MET A 37 13.03 2.68 -17.34
CA MET A 37 12.55 2.41 -15.97
C MET A 37 13.69 2.29 -14.94
N TYR A 38 14.88 1.87 -15.40
CA TYR A 38 16.04 1.62 -14.55
C TYR A 38 17.19 2.61 -14.75
N ASP A 39 16.93 3.78 -15.31
CA ASP A 39 17.95 4.81 -15.51
C ASP A 39 18.66 5.19 -14.21
N SER A 40 17.95 5.15 -13.07
CA SER A 40 18.51 5.41 -11.74
C SER A 40 19.72 4.54 -11.38
N LEU A 41 19.81 3.31 -11.92
CA LEU A 41 20.94 2.42 -11.65
C LEU A 41 22.28 2.92 -12.19
N THR A 42 22.26 3.75 -13.24
CA THR A 42 23.47 4.29 -13.88
C THR A 42 23.80 5.72 -13.45
N MET A 43 22.90 6.38 -12.73
CA MET A 43 23.04 7.79 -12.34
C MET A 43 24.05 7.99 -11.20
N ASP A 44 24.68 9.15 -11.22
CA ASP A 44 25.50 9.66 -10.12
C ASP A 44 24.59 10.40 -9.12
N GLU A 45 24.33 9.78 -8.00
CA GLU A 45 23.39 10.28 -6.98
C GLU A 45 23.75 11.67 -6.47
N VAL A 46 25.05 11.95 -6.30
CA VAL A 46 25.51 13.26 -5.84
C VAL A 46 25.16 14.36 -6.86
N LYS A 47 25.36 14.07 -8.14
CA LYS A 47 24.98 15.02 -9.20
C LYS A 47 23.48 15.18 -9.37
N ALA A 48 22.73 14.10 -9.17
CA ALA A 48 21.27 14.16 -9.22
C ALA A 48 20.74 15.01 -8.05
N GLU A 49 21.24 14.81 -6.83
CA GLU A 49 20.86 15.64 -5.69
C GLU A 49 21.24 17.11 -5.88
N ASP A 50 22.46 17.39 -6.39
CA ASP A 50 22.89 18.76 -6.71
C ASP A 50 21.96 19.41 -7.75
N ALA A 51 21.56 18.66 -8.80
CA ALA A 51 20.63 19.15 -9.81
C ALA A 51 19.24 19.47 -9.23
N ALA A 52 18.72 18.61 -8.36
CA ALA A 52 17.46 18.86 -7.66
C ALA A 52 17.53 20.13 -6.78
N ARG A 53 18.60 20.28 -5.99
CA ARG A 53 18.84 21.46 -5.15
C ARG A 53 18.97 22.75 -5.96
N ASP A 54 19.73 22.72 -7.05
CA ASP A 54 19.92 23.87 -7.94
C ASP A 54 18.61 24.28 -8.62
N PHE A 55 17.78 23.29 -9.00
CA PHE A 55 16.47 23.56 -9.57
C PHE A 55 15.55 24.24 -8.56
N ILE A 56 15.42 23.67 -7.34
CA ILE A 56 14.61 24.25 -6.26
C ILE A 56 15.08 25.69 -5.95
N ALA A 57 16.39 25.90 -5.82
CA ALA A 57 16.95 27.24 -5.55
C ALA A 57 16.67 28.24 -6.67
N SER A 58 16.57 27.77 -7.92
CA SER A 58 16.25 28.60 -9.08
C SER A 58 14.76 28.88 -9.22
N ALA A 59 13.95 27.88 -8.86
CA ALA A 59 12.48 27.95 -8.95
C ALA A 59 11.88 28.78 -7.82
N ASP A 60 12.34 28.56 -6.58
CA ASP A 60 11.88 29.27 -5.40
C ASP A 60 12.98 29.33 -4.31
N PRO A 61 13.63 30.49 -4.10
CA PRO A 61 14.65 30.65 -3.06
C PRO A 61 14.13 30.48 -1.62
N GLU A 62 12.83 30.71 -1.36
CA GLU A 62 12.25 30.54 -0.04
C GLU A 62 12.09 29.04 0.27
N LEU A 63 11.56 28.28 -0.68
CA LEU A 63 11.52 26.81 -0.59
C LEU A 63 12.92 26.24 -0.39
N SER A 64 13.91 26.69 -1.14
CA SER A 64 15.31 26.24 -1.00
C SER A 64 15.88 26.45 0.41
N GLY A 65 15.41 27.47 1.13
CA GLY A 65 15.84 27.77 2.49
C GLY A 65 15.30 26.82 3.57
N ILE A 66 14.21 26.10 3.28
CA ILE A 66 13.51 25.25 4.23
C ILE A 66 13.47 23.77 3.82
N ALA A 67 13.65 23.46 2.54
CA ALA A 67 13.55 22.11 2.00
C ALA A 67 14.73 21.23 2.40
N LYS A 68 14.43 20.00 2.77
CA LYS A 68 15.39 18.91 2.91
C LYS A 68 15.01 17.83 1.90
N LEU A 69 16.00 17.33 1.18
CA LEU A 69 15.84 16.26 0.22
C LEU A 69 16.29 14.96 0.84
N GLU A 70 15.47 13.93 0.71
CA GLU A 70 15.79 12.57 1.09
C GLU A 70 15.52 11.67 -0.12
N ARG A 71 16.49 10.82 -0.49
CA ARG A 71 16.33 9.92 -1.61
C ARG A 71 15.28 8.87 -1.27
N GLU A 72 14.28 8.73 -2.12
CA GLU A 72 13.32 7.62 -2.00
C GLU A 72 14.00 6.29 -2.34
N ASN A 73 13.77 5.29 -1.50
CA ASN A 73 14.19 3.92 -1.77
C ASN A 73 13.35 3.34 -2.91
N GLY A 74 13.98 2.49 -3.71
CA GLY A 74 13.33 1.90 -4.87
C GLY A 74 13.73 2.59 -6.18
N TYR A 75 13.19 2.07 -7.28
CA TYR A 75 13.36 2.67 -8.61
C TYR A 75 12.10 3.46 -8.98
N SER A 76 12.30 4.69 -9.39
CA SER A 76 11.23 5.47 -10.02
C SER A 76 11.41 5.48 -11.52
N TYR A 77 10.31 5.40 -12.25
CA TYR A 77 10.34 5.51 -13.71
C TYR A 77 10.96 6.84 -14.12
N GLY A 78 12.07 6.75 -14.86
CA GLY A 78 12.72 7.91 -15.45
C GLY A 78 13.78 8.62 -14.60
N GLY A 79 14.24 8.07 -13.47
CA GLY A 79 15.34 8.69 -12.74
C GLY A 79 15.40 8.43 -11.24
N ILE A 80 16.03 9.32 -10.49
CA ILE A 80 16.10 9.29 -9.02
C ILE A 80 15.09 10.28 -8.47
N THR A 81 14.20 9.80 -7.57
CA THR A 81 13.24 10.64 -6.85
C THR A 81 13.77 10.98 -5.46
N TYR A 82 13.59 12.22 -5.09
CA TYR A 82 13.82 12.74 -3.74
C TYR A 82 12.49 13.21 -3.18
N SER A 83 12.14 12.77 -1.99
CA SER A 83 11.08 13.38 -1.20
C SER A 83 11.56 14.74 -0.68
N ILE A 84 10.62 15.66 -0.52
CA ILE A 84 10.87 17.00 -0.03
C ILE A 84 10.17 17.18 1.31
N SER A 85 10.92 17.20 2.39
CA SER A 85 10.45 17.62 3.71
C SER A 85 10.80 19.10 3.96
N ALA A 86 10.13 19.73 4.91
CA ALA A 86 10.37 21.14 5.23
C ALA A 86 10.66 21.35 6.72
N GLU A 87 11.53 22.33 6.99
CA GLU A 87 11.83 22.79 8.35
C GLU A 87 11.54 24.29 8.47
N PHE A 88 10.63 24.64 9.37
CA PHE A 88 10.26 26.01 9.67
C PHE A 88 10.76 26.40 11.06
N TYR A 89 11.51 27.46 11.18
CA TYR A 89 12.01 28.00 12.45
C TYR A 89 12.77 26.96 13.31
N GLY A 90 13.42 25.99 12.68
CA GLY A 90 14.16 24.91 13.34
C GLY A 90 13.30 23.72 13.80
N ILE A 91 12.04 23.66 13.39
CA ILE A 91 11.10 22.55 13.68
C ILE A 91 10.64 21.98 12.35
N GLY A 92 10.75 20.65 12.19
CA GLY A 92 10.30 19.95 11.00
C GLY A 92 8.77 19.96 10.85
N TYR A 93 8.30 19.95 9.60
CA TYR A 93 6.90 19.68 9.31
C TYR A 93 6.64 18.17 9.36
N TYR A 94 5.46 17.76 9.77
CA TYR A 94 5.18 16.34 10.07
C TYR A 94 4.99 15.44 8.85
N ARG A 95 4.78 16.04 7.69
CA ARG A 95 4.64 15.34 6.40
C ARG A 95 5.66 15.83 5.39
N GLU A 96 5.89 15.04 4.38
CA GLU A 96 6.53 15.51 3.18
C GLU A 96 5.67 16.56 2.50
N ILE A 97 6.30 17.58 1.96
CA ILE A 97 5.62 18.65 1.23
C ILE A 97 5.63 18.44 -0.28
N GLY A 98 6.29 17.40 -0.75
CA GLY A 98 6.33 17.03 -2.17
C GLY A 98 7.48 16.11 -2.52
N SER A 99 7.72 16.00 -3.83
CA SER A 99 8.85 15.24 -4.39
C SER A 99 9.42 15.90 -5.63
N ILE A 100 10.66 15.52 -5.98
CA ILE A 100 11.36 15.93 -7.19
C ILE A 100 12.10 14.75 -7.81
N THR A 101 11.91 14.53 -9.10
CA THR A 101 12.57 13.46 -9.86
C THR A 101 13.57 14.05 -10.85
N VAL A 102 14.79 13.54 -10.79
CA VAL A 102 15.91 13.89 -11.68
C VAL A 102 16.13 12.77 -12.68
N ASP A 103 16.15 13.10 -13.96
CA ASP A 103 16.37 12.14 -15.05
C ASP A 103 17.86 11.79 -15.26
N ALA A 104 18.13 10.83 -16.15
CA ALA A 104 19.48 10.33 -16.45
C ALA A 104 20.44 11.42 -16.98
N ASP A 105 19.91 12.46 -17.61
CA ASP A 105 20.67 13.62 -18.12
C ASP A 105 20.92 14.69 -17.02
N ASN A 106 20.50 14.43 -15.78
CA ASN A 106 20.42 15.36 -14.65
C ASN A 106 19.48 16.56 -14.92
N GLY A 107 18.48 16.36 -15.77
CA GLY A 107 17.33 17.26 -15.94
C GLY A 107 16.28 16.97 -14.88
N ILE A 108 15.37 17.93 -14.67
CA ILE A 108 14.23 17.69 -13.80
C ILE A 108 13.07 17.14 -14.63
N ASN A 109 12.66 15.93 -14.32
CA ASN A 109 11.52 15.27 -14.96
C ASN A 109 10.19 15.70 -14.33
N ASN A 110 10.14 15.66 -13.00
CA ASN A 110 8.93 16.02 -12.26
C ASN A 110 9.27 16.73 -10.96
N MET A 111 8.45 17.68 -10.53
CA MET A 111 8.42 18.22 -9.19
C MET A 111 6.98 18.58 -8.83
N ASN A 112 6.53 18.12 -7.66
CA ASN A 112 5.27 18.54 -7.06
C ASN A 112 5.53 18.99 -5.65
N VAL A 113 5.04 20.18 -5.27
CA VAL A 113 5.24 20.75 -3.94
C VAL A 113 3.97 21.44 -3.47
N THR A 114 3.54 21.11 -2.26
CA THR A 114 2.49 21.83 -1.54
C THR A 114 3.11 22.49 -0.32
N LEU A 115 3.35 23.80 -0.38
CA LEU A 115 3.96 24.54 0.70
C LEU A 115 2.92 24.91 1.77
N PRO A 116 3.03 24.42 3.03
CA PRO A 116 2.14 24.79 4.12
C PRO A 116 2.39 26.22 4.57
N GLU A 117 1.34 26.94 4.96
CA GLU A 117 1.42 28.29 5.49
C GLU A 117 1.69 28.26 7.00
N VAL A 118 2.96 28.19 7.39
CA VAL A 118 3.38 28.18 8.80
C VAL A 118 3.58 29.59 9.30
N ALA A 119 2.76 30.01 10.26
CA ALA A 119 2.90 31.33 10.88
C ALA A 119 4.19 31.47 11.70
N GLU A 120 4.78 32.68 11.72
CA GLU A 120 5.92 32.97 12.58
C GLU A 120 5.55 32.71 14.06
N PRO A 121 6.34 31.91 14.80
CA PRO A 121 6.03 31.58 16.18
C PRO A 121 6.03 32.83 17.07
N ASP A 122 5.07 32.90 18.00
CA ASP A 122 5.07 33.95 19.01
C ASP A 122 6.36 33.85 19.85
N ALA A 123 7.15 34.92 19.86
CA ALA A 123 8.40 34.98 20.63
C ALA A 123 8.20 34.82 22.15
N ALA A 124 6.95 34.93 22.64
CA ALA A 124 6.60 34.72 24.03
C ALA A 124 6.09 33.28 24.30
N ALA A 125 5.80 32.49 23.28
CA ALA A 125 5.38 31.10 23.42
C ALA A 125 6.51 30.26 24.06
N LYS A 126 6.13 29.45 25.02
CA LYS A 126 7.01 28.48 25.66
C LYS A 126 6.50 27.10 25.31
N TYR A 127 7.31 26.36 24.56
CA TYR A 127 7.02 24.98 24.27
C TYR A 127 7.40 24.09 25.45
N LEU A 128 6.70 22.99 25.62
CA LEU A 128 7.12 21.90 26.51
C LEU A 128 8.54 21.45 26.13
N GLY A 129 9.33 21.08 27.11
CA GLY A 129 10.59 20.38 26.84
C GLY A 129 10.36 19.02 26.19
N ALA A 130 11.37 18.45 25.54
CA ALA A 130 11.23 17.17 24.85
C ALA A 130 10.69 16.07 25.77
N ASP A 131 11.29 15.92 26.96
CA ASP A 131 10.85 14.91 27.96
C ASP A 131 9.41 15.13 28.42
N ASP A 132 9.00 16.39 28.65
CA ASP A 132 7.64 16.74 29.08
C ASP A 132 6.64 16.50 27.95
N GLY A 133 7.03 16.76 26.69
CA GLY A 133 6.20 16.53 25.50
C GLY A 133 5.98 15.06 25.24
N VAL A 134 7.03 14.25 25.29
CA VAL A 134 6.96 12.77 25.19
C VAL A 134 6.08 12.19 26.31
N ALA A 135 6.27 12.65 27.54
CA ALA A 135 5.44 12.20 28.67
C ALA A 135 3.97 12.58 28.49
N ALA A 136 3.69 13.80 28.01
CA ALA A 136 2.32 14.25 27.74
C ALA A 136 1.68 13.43 26.60
N TYR A 137 2.43 13.12 25.53
CA TYR A 137 1.96 12.26 24.43
C TYR A 137 1.63 10.85 24.95
N ARG A 138 2.57 10.21 25.66
CA ARG A 138 2.36 8.88 26.26
C ARG A 138 1.11 8.83 27.14
N ASP A 139 0.95 9.82 28.04
CA ASP A 139 -0.11 9.80 29.03
C ASP A 139 -1.49 10.17 28.47
N LYS A 140 -1.53 10.91 27.36
CA LYS A 140 -2.77 11.46 26.79
C LYS A 140 -3.19 10.81 25.47
N VAL A 141 -2.26 10.57 24.57
CA VAL A 141 -2.50 9.94 23.27
C VAL A 141 -2.20 8.45 23.36
N GLY A 142 -0.97 8.09 23.75
CA GLY A 142 -0.54 6.72 23.93
C GLY A 142 -0.30 5.96 22.62
N VAL A 143 -0.64 4.69 22.63
CA VAL A 143 -0.44 3.73 21.54
C VAL A 143 -1.69 2.90 21.37
N LYS A 144 -2.09 2.63 20.14
CA LYS A 144 -3.20 1.71 19.87
C LYS A 144 -2.67 0.28 19.83
N THR A 145 -3.36 -0.62 20.54
CA THR A 145 -3.11 -2.05 20.47
C THR A 145 -4.20 -2.69 19.63
N VAL A 146 -3.80 -3.47 18.63
CA VAL A 146 -4.72 -4.15 17.71
C VAL A 146 -4.28 -5.59 17.48
N TYR A 147 -5.22 -6.43 17.07
CA TYR A 147 -4.91 -7.68 16.38
C TYR A 147 -5.00 -7.42 14.89
N ARG A 148 -3.91 -7.67 14.16
CA ARG A 148 -3.87 -7.59 12.69
C ARG A 148 -4.01 -8.96 12.10
N THR A 149 -4.81 -9.05 11.05
CA THR A 149 -4.96 -10.27 10.26
C THR A 149 -4.14 -10.18 8.99
N TYR A 150 -3.59 -11.30 8.56
CA TYR A 150 -2.81 -11.42 7.33
C TYR A 150 -2.98 -12.83 6.75
N ARG A 151 -2.51 -13.03 5.52
CA ARG A 151 -2.42 -14.36 4.93
C ARG A 151 -0.98 -14.83 4.97
N ASP A 152 -0.80 -16.03 5.50
CA ASP A 152 0.50 -16.70 5.49
C ASP A 152 0.85 -17.21 4.07
N ASP A 153 2.04 -17.77 3.92
CA ASP A 153 2.56 -18.27 2.63
C ASP A 153 1.72 -19.41 2.04
N GLU A 154 0.92 -20.10 2.87
CA GLU A 154 -0.02 -21.13 2.45
C GLU A 154 -1.40 -20.55 2.09
N GLY A 155 -1.56 -19.23 2.24
CA GLY A 155 -2.81 -18.50 1.99
C GLY A 155 -3.82 -18.59 3.14
N ALA A 156 -3.47 -19.22 4.27
CA ALA A 156 -4.35 -19.31 5.41
C ALA A 156 -4.42 -18.00 6.20
N LEU A 157 -5.62 -17.67 6.70
CA LEU A 157 -5.82 -16.48 7.52
C LEU A 157 -5.15 -16.67 8.89
N ALA A 158 -4.27 -15.75 9.25
CA ALA A 158 -3.54 -15.72 10.51
C ALA A 158 -3.70 -14.38 11.21
N VAL A 159 -3.25 -14.28 12.45
CA VAL A 159 -3.40 -13.07 13.27
C VAL A 159 -2.19 -12.87 14.18
N PHE A 160 -1.75 -11.61 14.32
CA PHE A 160 -0.75 -11.23 15.32
C PHE A 160 -1.17 -9.95 16.07
N PRO A 161 -0.75 -9.78 17.34
CA PRO A 161 -0.99 -8.54 18.06
C PRO A 161 0.04 -7.49 17.69
N ALA A 162 -0.40 -6.26 17.46
CA ALA A 162 0.47 -5.15 17.12
C ALA A 162 0.24 -3.93 18.02
N TYR A 163 1.33 -3.24 18.32
CA TYR A 163 1.32 -1.85 18.77
C TYR A 163 1.50 -0.95 17.55
N VAL A 164 0.55 -0.03 17.35
CA VAL A 164 0.56 0.89 16.21
C VAL A 164 0.48 2.34 16.68
N SER A 165 1.13 3.25 15.95
CA SER A 165 1.01 4.68 16.18
C SER A 165 -0.43 5.18 16.01
N ILE A 166 -0.75 6.28 16.67
CA ILE A 166 -2.00 7.02 16.49
C ILE A 166 -1.67 8.27 15.67
N ASP A 167 -2.15 8.34 14.44
CA ASP A 167 -1.73 9.30 13.42
C ASP A 167 -2.69 10.47 13.23
N ASP A 168 -3.83 10.46 13.90
CA ASP A 168 -4.83 11.53 13.88
C ASP A 168 -4.82 12.41 15.14
N LYS A 169 -3.99 12.10 16.14
CA LYS A 169 -3.91 12.83 17.42
C LYS A 169 -2.47 13.21 17.74
N ALA A 170 -2.34 14.38 18.34
CA ALA A 170 -1.07 14.92 18.82
C ALA A 170 -1.26 15.67 20.15
N VAL A 171 -0.17 16.16 20.72
CA VAL A 171 -0.20 17.04 21.90
C VAL A 171 0.30 18.41 21.49
N ASP A 172 -0.53 19.45 21.67
CA ASP A 172 -0.17 20.84 21.46
C ASP A 172 1.05 21.20 22.34
N ALA A 173 2.13 21.66 21.71
CA ALA A 173 3.40 21.87 22.38
C ALA A 173 3.39 23.06 23.38
N VAL A 174 2.39 23.91 23.35
CA VAL A 174 2.24 25.06 24.26
C VAL A 174 1.35 24.71 25.44
N THR A 175 0.22 24.07 25.20
CA THR A 175 -0.78 23.79 26.22
C THR A 175 -0.60 22.43 26.88
N GLY A 176 0.02 21.48 26.18
CA GLY A 176 0.12 20.10 26.60
C GLY A 176 -1.21 19.33 26.49
N GLU A 177 -2.23 19.86 25.81
CA GLU A 177 -3.52 19.20 25.61
C GLU A 177 -3.53 18.43 24.28
N ILE A 178 -4.43 17.42 24.19
CA ILE A 178 -4.66 16.68 22.95
C ILE A 178 -5.19 17.63 21.88
N THR A 179 -4.73 17.48 20.67
CA THR A 179 -5.28 18.10 19.47
C THR A 179 -5.38 17.06 18.36
N GLU A 180 -6.36 17.17 17.51
CA GLU A 180 -6.45 16.42 16.28
C GLU A 180 -5.43 16.96 15.27
N ILE A 181 -4.95 16.09 14.38
CA ILE A 181 -4.07 16.45 13.27
C ILE A 181 -4.59 15.84 11.97
N GLY A 182 -4.42 16.55 10.89
CA GLY A 182 -4.88 16.16 9.56
C GLY A 182 -5.62 17.28 8.87
N SER A 183 -5.85 17.12 7.56
CA SER A 183 -6.66 18.06 6.78
C SER A 183 -8.13 17.98 7.20
N GLU A 184 -8.84 19.12 7.14
CA GLU A 184 -10.30 19.21 7.35
C GLU A 184 -11.14 18.41 6.34
N GLU A 185 -10.53 17.72 5.38
CA GLU A 185 -11.26 16.81 4.52
C GLU A 185 -11.67 15.58 5.33
N PRO A 186 -12.98 15.33 5.49
CA PRO A 186 -13.46 14.14 6.15
C PRO A 186 -12.85 12.94 5.41
N LYS A 187 -12.20 12.02 6.15
CA LYS A 187 -11.76 10.74 5.62
C LYS A 187 -13.01 10.03 5.08
N VAL A 188 -13.27 10.20 3.79
CA VAL A 188 -14.30 9.44 3.09
C VAL A 188 -13.74 8.04 2.95
N PHE A 189 -13.88 7.24 4.00
CA PHE A 189 -13.80 5.79 3.82
C PHE A 189 -14.95 5.44 2.87
N GLY A 190 -14.60 5.19 1.63
CA GLY A 190 -15.56 4.67 0.68
C GLY A 190 -16.09 3.37 1.26
N VAL A 191 -17.40 3.31 1.48
CA VAL A 191 -18.12 2.12 1.96
C VAL A 191 -17.88 0.91 1.05
N ASN A 192 -17.15 1.11 -0.06
CA ASN A 192 -16.71 0.08 -0.99
C ASN A 192 -15.34 -0.54 -0.66
N GLU A 193 -14.55 0.01 0.27
CA GLU A 193 -13.23 -0.58 0.57
C GLU A 193 -13.32 -1.73 1.58
N ALA A 194 -14.25 -1.70 2.49
CA ALA A 194 -14.44 -2.82 3.42
C ALA A 194 -15.03 -4.09 2.73
N ALA A 195 -15.79 -3.90 1.65
CA ALA A 195 -16.24 -5.02 0.82
C ALA A 195 -15.24 -5.40 -0.30
N SER A 196 -14.22 -4.55 -0.55
CA SER A 196 -13.20 -4.77 -1.57
C SER A 196 -11.85 -5.21 -1.00
N SER A 197 -11.64 -5.13 0.32
CA SER A 197 -10.47 -5.74 0.96
C SER A 197 -10.61 -7.26 1.16
N ALA A 198 -11.80 -7.84 0.92
CA ALA A 198 -11.89 -9.24 0.54
C ALA A 198 -11.38 -9.36 -0.90
N ASP A 199 -10.07 -9.26 -1.04
CA ASP A 199 -9.25 -9.68 -2.16
C ASP A 199 -9.90 -9.60 -3.56
N ALA A 200 -10.04 -8.38 -4.09
CA ALA A 200 -9.95 -8.19 -5.52
C ALA A 200 -8.46 -8.26 -5.90
N GLY A 201 -7.84 -9.42 -5.68
CA GLY A 201 -6.60 -9.77 -6.34
C GLY A 201 -6.82 -9.54 -7.82
N SER A 202 -6.10 -8.61 -8.42
CA SER A 202 -6.09 -8.34 -9.85
C SER A 202 -5.40 -9.50 -10.60
N GLY A 203 -5.98 -10.69 -10.45
CA GLY A 203 -5.75 -11.81 -11.33
C GLY A 203 -6.75 -11.70 -12.48
N GLY A 204 -6.30 -11.36 -13.66
CA GLY A 204 -7.11 -11.32 -14.88
C GLY A 204 -7.59 -12.70 -15.34
N GLY A 205 -8.30 -13.43 -14.46
CA GLY A 205 -9.12 -14.56 -14.80
C GLY A 205 -10.52 -14.04 -15.09
N GLY A 206 -10.94 -14.11 -16.34
CA GLY A 206 -12.27 -13.67 -16.74
C GLY A 206 -13.32 -14.35 -15.88
N TYR A 207 -14.04 -13.59 -15.08
CA TYR A 207 -15.22 -14.06 -14.37
C TYR A 207 -16.22 -14.62 -15.39
N ARG A 208 -16.35 -15.91 -15.42
CA ARG A 208 -17.44 -16.55 -16.16
C ARG A 208 -18.66 -16.52 -15.25
N GLU A 209 -19.66 -15.76 -15.65
CA GLU A 209 -20.96 -15.78 -15.00
C GLU A 209 -21.50 -17.22 -15.00
N LEU A 210 -21.76 -17.77 -13.80
CA LEU A 210 -22.31 -19.10 -13.63
C LEU A 210 -23.75 -19.12 -14.14
N ASN A 211 -24.11 -20.12 -14.91
CA ASN A 211 -25.50 -20.30 -15.32
C ASN A 211 -26.36 -20.83 -14.16
N GLU A 212 -27.69 -20.73 -14.28
CA GLU A 212 -28.63 -21.10 -13.21
C GLU A 212 -28.51 -22.56 -12.74
N SER A 213 -28.08 -23.48 -13.62
CA SER A 213 -27.85 -24.88 -13.26
C SER A 213 -26.59 -25.06 -12.41
N GLU A 214 -25.51 -24.32 -12.76
CA GLU A 214 -24.24 -24.31 -12.01
C GLU A 214 -24.44 -23.68 -10.64
N LYS A 215 -25.14 -22.54 -10.53
CA LYS A 215 -25.50 -21.91 -9.25
C LYS A 215 -26.31 -22.89 -8.37
N ALA A 216 -27.29 -23.57 -8.94
CA ALA A 216 -28.11 -24.54 -8.21
C ALA A 216 -27.33 -25.77 -7.74
N GLU A 217 -26.38 -26.27 -8.54
CA GLU A 217 -25.49 -27.36 -8.14
C GLU A 217 -24.53 -26.97 -7.01
N ILE A 218 -23.92 -25.78 -7.09
CA ILE A 218 -23.06 -25.26 -6.03
C ILE A 218 -23.86 -25.08 -4.74
N ALA A 219 -25.04 -24.48 -4.80
CA ALA A 219 -25.90 -24.31 -3.64
C ALA A 219 -26.30 -25.65 -3.01
N ALA A 220 -26.64 -26.66 -3.82
CA ALA A 220 -27.01 -27.98 -3.33
C ALA A 220 -25.83 -28.75 -2.70
N LEU A 221 -24.61 -28.59 -3.22
CA LEU A 221 -23.41 -29.26 -2.72
C LEU A 221 -22.92 -28.64 -1.40
N ASN A 222 -23.07 -27.33 -1.21
CA ASN A 222 -22.53 -26.60 -0.06
C ASN A 222 -23.59 -26.26 1.01
N GLY A 223 -24.85 -26.66 0.84
CA GLY A 223 -25.92 -26.37 1.79
C GLY A 223 -26.27 -24.87 1.87
N LEU A 224 -26.04 -24.13 0.78
CA LEU A 224 -26.31 -22.71 0.70
C LEU A 224 -27.82 -22.44 0.65
N ILE A 225 -28.22 -21.26 1.15
CA ILE A 225 -29.58 -20.75 0.90
C ILE A 225 -29.77 -20.49 -0.60
N SER A 226 -31.01 -20.48 -1.08
CA SER A 226 -31.24 -20.11 -2.47
C SER A 226 -31.25 -18.60 -2.67
N GLU A 227 -31.03 -18.14 -3.91
CA GLU A 227 -31.17 -16.73 -4.31
C GLU A 227 -32.52 -16.14 -3.89
N ASN A 228 -33.59 -16.90 -4.07
CA ASN A 228 -34.94 -16.48 -3.68
C ASN A 228 -35.07 -16.33 -2.15
N ASP A 229 -34.42 -17.22 -1.37
CA ASP A 229 -34.42 -17.09 0.09
C ASP A 229 -33.61 -15.88 0.52
N ALA A 230 -32.47 -15.58 -0.13
CA ALA A 230 -31.68 -14.39 0.12
C ALA A 230 -32.50 -13.11 -0.16
N ALA A 231 -33.20 -13.03 -1.28
CA ALA A 231 -34.09 -11.91 -1.60
C ALA A 231 -35.26 -11.79 -0.60
N ALA A 232 -35.79 -12.92 -0.16
CA ALA A 232 -36.87 -12.94 0.85
C ALA A 232 -36.37 -12.41 2.21
N LEU A 233 -35.15 -12.76 2.62
CA LEU A 233 -34.51 -12.22 3.86
C LEU A 233 -34.29 -10.71 3.78
N ILE A 234 -33.87 -10.18 2.64
CA ILE A 234 -33.73 -8.74 2.41
C ILE A 234 -35.10 -8.05 2.59
N ASN A 235 -36.11 -8.57 1.90
CA ASN A 235 -37.46 -8.00 1.99
C ASN A 235 -38.05 -8.07 3.40
N GLU A 236 -37.81 -9.19 4.12
CA GLU A 236 -38.28 -9.36 5.50
C GLU A 236 -37.61 -8.38 6.47
N ARG A 237 -36.25 -8.29 6.43
CA ARG A 237 -35.49 -7.54 7.43
C ARG A 237 -35.46 -6.03 7.16
N LEU A 238 -35.43 -5.66 5.87
CA LEU A 238 -35.37 -4.25 5.47
C LEU A 238 -36.72 -3.64 5.11
N GLY A 239 -37.80 -4.47 5.03
CA GLY A 239 -39.12 -3.98 4.65
C GLY A 239 -39.19 -3.49 3.20
N THR A 240 -38.28 -3.95 2.36
CA THR A 240 -38.23 -3.64 0.93
C THR A 240 -39.22 -4.51 0.14
N ALA A 241 -39.38 -4.20 -1.14
CA ALA A 241 -40.10 -5.04 -2.10
C ALA A 241 -39.16 -5.43 -3.25
N LEU A 242 -37.92 -5.80 -2.91
CA LEU A 242 -36.85 -6.06 -3.85
C LEU A 242 -37.32 -7.06 -4.93
N THR A 243 -37.24 -6.58 -6.16
CA THR A 243 -37.35 -7.41 -7.36
C THR A 243 -35.96 -7.55 -7.93
N VAL A 244 -35.39 -8.76 -7.81
CA VAL A 244 -34.02 -9.01 -8.24
C VAL A 244 -33.93 -8.89 -9.75
N GLU A 245 -33.13 -7.95 -10.23
CA GLU A 245 -32.84 -7.75 -11.65
C GLU A 245 -31.58 -8.47 -12.08
N ASN A 246 -30.59 -8.52 -11.18
CA ASN A 246 -29.32 -9.19 -11.40
C ASN A 246 -28.84 -9.83 -10.10
N THR A 247 -28.24 -11.04 -10.22
CA THR A 247 -27.66 -11.77 -9.10
C THR A 247 -26.35 -12.41 -9.52
N SER A 248 -25.33 -12.28 -8.69
CA SER A 248 -24.11 -13.08 -8.80
C SER A 248 -23.89 -13.89 -7.52
N LEU A 249 -23.40 -15.12 -7.66
CA LEU A 249 -22.87 -15.92 -6.57
C LEU A 249 -21.36 -15.97 -6.74
N TYR A 250 -20.62 -15.56 -5.71
CA TYR A 250 -19.16 -15.60 -5.68
C TYR A 250 -18.68 -16.18 -4.35
N ASN A 251 -17.44 -16.56 -4.27
CA ASN A 251 -16.80 -16.99 -3.03
C ASN A 251 -15.56 -16.16 -2.76
N ASP A 252 -15.23 -16.03 -1.48
CA ASP A 252 -13.96 -15.48 -1.01
C ASP A 252 -12.88 -16.57 -0.91
N SER A 253 -11.69 -16.17 -0.48
CA SER A 253 -10.57 -17.06 -0.25
C SER A 253 -10.77 -18.07 0.90
N GLU A 254 -11.76 -17.84 1.77
CA GLU A 254 -12.15 -18.75 2.87
C GLU A 254 -13.22 -19.78 2.43
N GLU A 255 -13.46 -19.91 1.11
CA GLU A 255 -14.52 -20.75 0.55
C GLU A 255 -15.94 -20.42 1.06
N ARG A 256 -16.16 -19.17 1.55
CA ARG A 256 -17.50 -18.68 1.89
C ARG A 256 -18.17 -18.12 0.64
N TYR A 257 -19.45 -18.35 0.53
CA TYR A 257 -20.23 -17.96 -0.64
C TYR A 257 -21.17 -16.81 -0.30
N TYR A 258 -21.24 -15.85 -1.23
CA TYR A 258 -22.04 -14.65 -1.09
C TYR A 258 -22.90 -14.41 -2.32
N TYR A 259 -24.15 -14.01 -2.09
CA TYR A 259 -25.00 -13.45 -3.13
C TYR A 259 -24.82 -11.94 -3.17
N SER A 260 -24.54 -11.41 -4.37
CA SER A 260 -24.69 -9.99 -4.66
C SER A 260 -25.98 -9.81 -5.46
N LEU A 261 -26.95 -9.09 -4.90
CA LEU A 261 -28.28 -8.89 -5.47
C LEU A 261 -28.49 -7.41 -5.79
N TYR A 262 -28.98 -7.14 -6.98
CA TYR A 262 -29.27 -5.79 -7.47
C TYR A 262 -30.72 -5.70 -7.94
N GLY A 263 -31.38 -4.58 -7.66
CA GLY A 263 -32.71 -4.22 -8.10
C GLY A 263 -32.94 -2.72 -8.04
N GLU A 264 -34.12 -2.26 -8.42
CA GLU A 264 -34.49 -0.83 -8.36
C GLU A 264 -34.41 -0.30 -6.92
N GLU A 265 -34.66 -1.13 -5.92
CA GLU A 265 -34.65 -0.75 -4.50
C GLU A 265 -33.24 -0.59 -3.92
N GLY A 266 -32.20 -1.14 -4.55
CA GLY A 266 -30.82 -1.02 -4.07
C GLY A 266 -29.91 -2.21 -4.44
N SER A 267 -28.76 -2.25 -3.75
CA SER A 267 -27.78 -3.33 -3.88
C SER A 267 -27.50 -3.96 -2.51
N PHE A 268 -27.30 -5.29 -2.51
CA PHE A 268 -27.21 -6.06 -1.28
C PHE A 268 -26.18 -7.19 -1.44
N THR A 269 -25.45 -7.45 -0.34
CA THR A 269 -24.63 -8.66 -0.22
C THR A 269 -25.17 -9.53 0.91
N VAL A 270 -25.41 -10.80 0.63
CA VAL A 270 -25.94 -11.76 1.58
C VAL A 270 -25.00 -12.96 1.68
N ASP A 271 -24.60 -13.33 2.90
CA ASP A 271 -23.89 -14.58 3.15
C ASP A 271 -24.80 -15.76 2.80
N ALA A 272 -24.38 -16.53 1.79
CA ALA A 272 -25.17 -17.64 1.26
C ALA A 272 -25.22 -18.86 2.20
N GLN A 273 -24.38 -18.92 3.23
CA GLN A 273 -24.35 -20.03 4.19
C GLN A 273 -25.30 -19.82 5.38
N ASN A 274 -25.40 -18.58 5.89
CA ASN A 274 -26.17 -18.27 7.10
C ASN A 274 -27.30 -17.25 6.89
N GLY A 275 -27.31 -16.54 5.75
CA GLY A 275 -28.34 -15.56 5.40
C GLY A 275 -28.14 -14.18 6.08
N ASP A 276 -26.97 -13.90 6.63
CA ASP A 276 -26.65 -12.56 7.12
C ASP A 276 -26.58 -11.56 5.95
N ILE A 277 -27.21 -10.41 6.11
CA ILE A 277 -27.09 -9.28 5.16
C ILE A 277 -25.84 -8.50 5.57
N LEU A 278 -24.78 -8.64 4.80
CA LEU A 278 -23.48 -8.05 5.10
C LEU A 278 -23.30 -6.65 4.51
N SER A 279 -24.04 -6.34 3.45
CA SER A 279 -24.04 -5.00 2.87
C SER A 279 -25.43 -4.67 2.34
N ALA A 280 -25.83 -3.40 2.52
CA ALA A 280 -27.03 -2.85 1.94
C ALA A 280 -26.79 -1.40 1.55
N TYR A 281 -27.13 -1.06 0.30
CA TYR A 281 -27.18 0.32 -0.16
C TYR A 281 -28.55 0.58 -0.76
N ILE A 282 -29.29 1.53 -0.18
CA ILE A 282 -30.67 1.87 -0.57
C ILE A 282 -30.75 3.38 -0.74
N THR A 283 -31.40 3.82 -1.82
CA THR A 283 -31.64 5.23 -2.09
C THR A 283 -33.14 5.48 -2.21
N ILE A 284 -33.63 6.50 -1.53
CA ILE A 284 -35.03 6.98 -1.61
C ILE A 284 -35.03 8.35 -2.28
N GLU A 285 -35.70 8.45 -3.41
CA GLU A 285 -35.78 9.71 -4.15
C GLU A 285 -36.69 10.75 -3.43
N PRO A 286 -36.51 12.05 -3.68
CA PRO A 286 -37.23 13.12 -2.92
C PRO A 286 -38.75 13.08 -3.05
N ASP A 287 -39.26 12.49 -4.12
CA ASP A 287 -40.71 12.37 -4.39
C ASP A 287 -41.30 11.00 -3.94
N GLU A 288 -40.48 10.15 -3.37
CA GLU A 288 -40.85 8.84 -2.84
C GLU A 288 -41.06 8.90 -1.31
N SER A 289 -41.85 7.97 -0.80
CA SER A 289 -42.00 7.77 0.63
C SER A 289 -41.11 6.63 1.08
N ASP A 290 -40.27 6.86 2.07
CA ASP A 290 -39.51 5.79 2.68
C ASP A 290 -40.45 4.82 3.41
N THR A 291 -40.57 3.62 2.86
CA THR A 291 -41.34 2.50 3.41
C THR A 291 -40.47 1.43 4.00
N THR A 292 -39.14 1.64 4.00
CA THR A 292 -38.19 0.66 4.53
C THR A 292 -38.26 0.58 6.06
N ALA A 293 -37.86 -0.54 6.62
CA ALA A 293 -37.70 -0.69 8.06
C ALA A 293 -36.57 0.20 8.62
N LEU A 294 -35.67 0.68 7.75
CA LEU A 294 -34.53 1.53 8.12
C LEU A 294 -34.97 2.87 8.71
N SER A 295 -36.10 3.43 8.24
CA SER A 295 -36.67 4.68 8.78
C SER A 295 -37.09 4.58 10.26
N GLY A 296 -37.15 3.36 10.81
CA GLY A 296 -37.43 3.10 12.23
C GLY A 296 -36.22 3.14 13.14
N TYR A 297 -34.99 3.22 12.58
CA TYR A 297 -33.74 3.24 13.33
C TYR A 297 -33.10 4.64 13.34
N SER A 298 -32.35 4.92 14.40
CA SER A 298 -31.48 6.10 14.50
C SER A 298 -30.05 5.64 14.21
N PHE A 299 -29.42 6.26 13.22
CA PHE A 299 -28.07 5.90 12.75
C PHE A 299 -26.95 6.61 13.54
N ASP A 300 -27.30 7.59 14.36
CA ASP A 300 -26.43 8.31 15.30
C ASP A 300 -26.65 7.89 16.76
N ASP A 301 -27.56 6.96 17.02
CA ASP A 301 -27.76 6.32 18.32
C ASP A 301 -27.17 4.91 18.32
N ALA A 302 -26.08 4.72 19.05
CA ALA A 302 -25.33 3.45 19.08
C ALA A 302 -26.20 2.23 19.42
N ALA A 303 -27.19 2.37 20.30
CA ALA A 303 -28.05 1.26 20.70
C ALA A 303 -29.04 0.90 19.59
N SER A 304 -29.62 1.90 18.92
CA SER A 304 -30.50 1.72 17.77
C SER A 304 -29.74 1.11 16.58
N ALA A 305 -28.57 1.63 16.28
CA ALA A 305 -27.69 1.13 15.22
C ALA A 305 -27.25 -0.32 15.49
N LYS A 306 -26.87 -0.64 16.72
CA LYS A 306 -26.54 -2.01 17.15
C LYS A 306 -27.70 -2.97 16.95
N GLN A 307 -28.90 -2.55 17.30
CA GLN A 307 -30.11 -3.37 17.09
C GLN A 307 -30.32 -3.66 15.59
N LEU A 308 -30.05 -2.68 14.73
CA LEU A 308 -30.12 -2.88 13.27
C LEU A 308 -29.12 -3.94 12.81
N LEU A 309 -27.86 -3.89 13.27
CA LEU A 309 -26.83 -4.90 12.94
C LEU A 309 -27.27 -6.31 13.36
N GLU A 310 -27.86 -6.46 14.55
CA GLU A 310 -28.35 -7.75 15.05
C GLU A 310 -29.53 -8.30 14.24
N VAL A 311 -30.34 -7.43 13.64
CA VAL A 311 -31.43 -7.81 12.73
C VAL A 311 -30.89 -8.23 11.37
N LEU A 312 -29.92 -7.49 10.83
CA LEU A 312 -29.37 -7.73 9.49
C LEU A 312 -28.45 -8.95 9.47
N ALA A 313 -27.57 -9.08 10.45
CA ALA A 313 -26.61 -10.14 10.56
C ALA A 313 -26.72 -10.85 11.93
N PRO A 314 -27.71 -11.73 12.12
CA PRO A 314 -27.91 -12.41 13.40
C PRO A 314 -26.72 -13.24 13.87
N SER A 315 -25.88 -13.73 12.97
CA SER A 315 -24.68 -14.49 13.30
C SER A 315 -23.54 -13.60 13.81
N SER A 316 -23.35 -12.44 13.20
CA SER A 316 -22.21 -11.54 13.45
C SER A 316 -22.59 -10.33 14.31
N GLY A 317 -23.77 -9.77 14.11
CA GLY A 317 -24.18 -8.48 14.66
C GLY A 317 -24.03 -8.34 16.17
N ALA A 318 -24.28 -9.38 16.96
CA ALA A 318 -24.16 -9.33 18.42
C ALA A 318 -22.70 -9.21 18.91
N ALA A 319 -21.70 -9.60 18.12
CA ALA A 319 -20.30 -9.62 18.50
C ALA A 319 -19.63 -8.24 18.44
N TYR A 320 -20.22 -7.28 17.74
CA TYR A 320 -19.67 -5.94 17.58
C TYR A 320 -19.84 -5.07 18.82
N GLU A 321 -18.88 -4.23 19.11
CA GLU A 321 -18.90 -3.18 20.12
C GLU A 321 -18.93 -1.81 19.44
N TYR A 322 -19.63 -0.83 20.03
CA TYR A 322 -19.65 0.53 19.50
C TYR A 322 -18.26 1.16 19.54
N ASP A 323 -17.87 1.77 18.47
CA ASP A 323 -16.63 2.52 18.37
C ASP A 323 -16.90 4.01 18.67
N GLU A 324 -16.48 4.46 19.85
CA GLU A 324 -16.67 5.86 20.28
C GLU A 324 -15.85 6.85 19.43
N ASP A 325 -14.69 6.42 18.92
CA ASP A 325 -13.82 7.25 18.09
C ASP A 325 -14.43 7.49 16.70
N SER A 326 -15.27 6.58 16.21
CA SER A 326 -15.98 6.74 14.93
C SER A 326 -17.11 7.77 14.96
N ALA A 327 -17.62 8.13 16.13
CA ALA A 327 -18.78 9.02 16.29
C ALA A 327 -18.54 10.45 15.77
N ASP A 328 -17.31 10.91 15.79
CA ASP A 328 -16.93 12.25 15.38
C ASP A 328 -16.39 12.34 13.94
N MET A 329 -16.09 11.19 13.32
CA MET A 329 -15.49 11.12 11.98
C MET A 329 -16.35 11.73 10.85
N TYR A 330 -17.66 11.82 11.02
CA TYR A 330 -18.60 12.24 9.97
C TYR A 330 -19.48 13.42 10.37
N LYS A 331 -19.14 14.14 11.43
CA LYS A 331 -19.85 15.35 11.83
C LYS A 331 -19.41 16.54 10.98
N ASP A 332 -19.87 16.59 9.74
CA ASP A 332 -19.77 17.78 8.91
C ASP A 332 -21.06 18.60 9.11
N PRO A 333 -20.96 19.85 9.58
CA PRO A 333 -22.14 20.71 9.79
C PRO A 333 -22.88 21.09 8.49
N GLU A 334 -22.28 20.86 7.32
CA GLU A 334 -22.88 21.14 6.01
C GLU A 334 -23.58 19.91 5.40
N THR A 335 -23.35 18.70 5.94
CA THR A 335 -23.97 17.45 5.48
C THR A 335 -24.89 16.87 6.56
N ASP A 336 -26.09 16.47 6.16
CA ASP A 336 -27.05 15.77 7.04
C ASP A 336 -26.70 14.27 7.04
N ILE A 337 -25.61 13.91 7.77
CA ILE A 337 -25.10 12.54 7.90
C ILE A 337 -25.32 12.06 9.33
N SER A 338 -25.95 10.88 9.47
CA SER A 338 -26.02 10.11 10.71
C SER A 338 -25.21 8.83 10.55
N TYR A 339 -24.31 8.55 11.49
CA TYR A 339 -23.36 7.45 11.41
C TYR A 339 -23.10 6.79 12.76
N SER A 340 -22.93 5.47 12.75
CA SER A 340 -22.39 4.71 13.87
C SER A 340 -21.44 3.62 13.34
N GLY A 341 -20.23 3.60 13.86
CA GLY A 341 -19.22 2.56 13.63
C GLY A 341 -19.15 1.56 14.78
N PHE A 342 -18.74 0.36 14.47
CA PHE A 342 -18.60 -0.74 15.41
C PHE A 342 -17.37 -1.57 15.07
N VAL A 343 -16.67 -2.02 16.09
CA VAL A 343 -15.47 -2.85 15.99
C VAL A 343 -15.69 -4.23 16.60
N TYR A 344 -15.04 -5.24 16.03
CA TYR A 344 -14.97 -6.56 16.63
C TYR A 344 -13.75 -6.65 17.56
N LYS A 345 -13.95 -7.16 18.79
CA LYS A 345 -12.87 -7.29 19.77
C LYS A 345 -12.70 -8.72 20.26
N VAL A 346 -11.46 -9.11 20.41
CA VAL A 346 -11.05 -10.36 21.08
C VAL A 346 -10.15 -9.99 22.24
N ASN A 347 -10.37 -10.57 23.41
CA ASN A 347 -9.65 -10.22 24.65
C ASN A 347 -9.70 -8.71 25.01
N GLY A 348 -10.72 -7.99 24.55
CA GLY A 348 -10.84 -6.54 24.72
C GLY A 348 -10.00 -5.70 23.76
N ILE A 349 -9.33 -6.32 22.78
CA ILE A 349 -8.49 -5.70 21.78
C ILE A 349 -9.20 -5.79 20.42
N GLU A 350 -9.21 -4.70 19.68
CA GLU A 350 -9.79 -4.61 18.34
C GLU A 350 -9.08 -5.54 17.37
N VAL A 351 -9.86 -6.21 16.54
CA VAL A 351 -9.36 -6.94 15.36
C VAL A 351 -9.47 -5.98 14.17
N GLU A 352 -8.35 -5.46 13.73
CA GLU A 352 -8.29 -4.40 12.70
C GLU A 352 -8.86 -4.92 11.36
N GLY A 353 -9.69 -4.07 10.73
CA GLY A 353 -10.36 -4.41 9.47
C GLY A 353 -11.58 -5.33 9.65
N VAL A 354 -11.97 -5.67 10.87
CA VAL A 354 -13.19 -6.43 11.17
C VAL A 354 -14.17 -5.52 11.87
N ASP A 355 -14.95 -4.79 11.09
CA ASP A 355 -15.83 -3.73 11.53
C ASP A 355 -17.26 -3.87 10.99
N ALA A 356 -18.13 -3.04 11.51
CA ALA A 356 -19.45 -2.81 10.95
C ALA A 356 -19.80 -1.31 11.02
N ALA A 357 -20.51 -0.83 10.02
CA ALA A 357 -20.94 0.55 9.95
C ALA A 357 -22.37 0.66 9.45
N VAL A 358 -23.09 1.63 10.01
CA VAL A 358 -24.39 2.06 9.50
C VAL A 358 -24.37 3.57 9.28
N ARG A 359 -24.80 3.99 8.09
CA ARG A 359 -24.81 5.38 7.66
C ARG A 359 -26.12 5.74 6.99
N MET A 360 -26.65 6.91 7.32
CA MET A 360 -27.71 7.57 6.58
C MET A 360 -27.22 8.95 6.17
N SER A 361 -27.48 9.34 4.93
CA SER A 361 -27.19 10.70 4.45
C SER A 361 -28.38 11.28 3.71
N VAL A 362 -28.61 12.59 3.86
CA VAL A 362 -29.64 13.31 3.12
C VAL A 362 -28.98 14.40 2.29
N ASP A 363 -29.11 14.29 0.97
CA ASP A 363 -28.61 15.27 0.02
C ASP A 363 -29.72 15.69 -0.96
N ASN A 364 -30.02 17.00 -1.01
CA ASN A 364 -31.05 17.55 -1.88
C ASN A 364 -32.42 16.85 -1.77
N GLY A 365 -32.74 16.32 -0.58
CA GLY A 365 -33.98 15.60 -0.30
C GLY A 365 -33.95 14.11 -0.68
N ARG A 366 -32.84 13.62 -1.24
CA ARG A 366 -32.57 12.20 -1.47
C ARG A 366 -31.99 11.61 -0.19
N THR A 367 -32.58 10.53 0.31
CA THR A 367 -32.05 9.78 1.46
C THR A 367 -31.31 8.55 0.98
N SER A 368 -30.07 8.37 1.43
CA SER A 368 -29.27 7.17 1.13
C SER A 368 -28.90 6.46 2.44
N TYR A 369 -29.15 5.17 2.47
CA TYR A 369 -28.72 4.27 3.53
C TYR A 369 -27.54 3.41 3.03
N SER A 370 -26.51 3.30 3.85
CA SER A 370 -25.36 2.46 3.58
C SER A 370 -24.98 1.67 4.82
N ILE A 371 -24.91 0.36 4.70
CA ILE A 371 -24.62 -0.57 5.77
C ILE A 371 -23.53 -1.51 5.30
N SER A 372 -22.53 -1.75 6.14
CA SER A 372 -21.45 -2.70 5.93
C SER A 372 -21.21 -3.49 7.20
N ILE A 373 -21.02 -4.79 7.09
CA ILE A 373 -20.83 -5.73 8.21
C ILE A 373 -19.83 -6.79 7.79
N SER A 374 -18.68 -6.88 8.46
CA SER A 374 -17.72 -7.97 8.26
C SER A 374 -18.22 -9.27 8.92
N PRO A 375 -18.11 -10.44 8.30
CA PRO A 375 -18.53 -11.71 8.90
C PRO A 375 -17.56 -12.16 9.99
N VAL A 376 -17.89 -11.98 11.28
CA VAL A 376 -16.99 -12.28 12.41
C VAL A 376 -16.63 -13.75 12.57
N GLU A 377 -17.41 -14.65 12.01
CA GLU A 377 -17.17 -16.11 12.11
C GLU A 377 -15.85 -16.52 11.44
N VAL A 378 -15.41 -15.78 10.43
CA VAL A 378 -14.13 -16.01 9.75
C VAL A 378 -12.96 -15.81 10.73
N TYR A 379 -13.10 -14.86 11.63
CA TYR A 379 -12.04 -14.45 12.56
C TYR A 379 -12.13 -15.12 13.93
N ALA A 380 -13.31 -15.59 14.34
CA ALA A 380 -13.55 -16.12 15.68
C ALA A 380 -12.72 -17.38 16.03
N GLY A 381 -12.21 -18.09 15.01
CA GLY A 381 -11.44 -19.33 15.17
C GLY A 381 -9.92 -19.15 15.17
N LEU A 382 -9.41 -17.92 14.99
CA LEU A 382 -7.96 -17.65 14.92
C LEU A 382 -7.28 -17.78 16.30
N ASP A 383 -5.98 -18.03 16.30
CA ASP A 383 -5.16 -18.19 17.52
C ASP A 383 -4.65 -16.82 18.01
N TYR A 384 -5.45 -16.16 18.82
CA TYR A 384 -5.15 -14.84 19.37
C TYR A 384 -4.19 -14.94 20.56
N ALA A 385 -3.01 -14.31 20.47
CA ALA A 385 -2.09 -14.20 21.59
C ALA A 385 -2.75 -13.51 22.80
N SER A 386 -2.49 -14.04 24.00
CA SER A 386 -3.04 -13.44 25.22
C SER A 386 -2.36 -12.11 25.54
N PRO A 387 -3.10 -11.06 25.95
CA PRO A 387 -2.51 -9.79 26.37
C PRO A 387 -1.46 -9.90 27.49
N ASP A 388 -1.52 -10.96 28.31
CA ASP A 388 -0.54 -11.23 29.35
C ASP A 388 0.86 -11.58 28.79
N THR A 389 0.97 -11.89 27.50
CA THR A 389 2.24 -12.17 26.81
C THR A 389 2.87 -10.95 26.14
N PHE A 390 2.20 -9.81 26.18
CA PHE A 390 2.65 -8.62 25.48
C PHE A 390 3.82 -7.97 26.21
N ALA A 391 4.78 -7.49 25.43
CA ALA A 391 5.91 -6.75 25.93
C ALA A 391 5.48 -5.36 26.45
N ASP A 392 6.27 -4.80 27.36
CA ASP A 392 5.98 -3.51 27.96
C ASP A 392 6.14 -2.36 26.94
N ILE A 393 5.04 -1.74 26.58
CA ILE A 393 4.96 -0.66 25.59
C ILE A 393 5.80 0.57 25.98
N ASP A 394 5.86 0.90 27.26
CA ASP A 394 6.67 2.03 27.73
C ASP A 394 8.15 1.81 27.44
N THR A 395 8.61 0.57 27.53
CA THR A 395 9.99 0.19 27.19
C THR A 395 10.22 0.21 25.68
N LEU A 396 9.23 -0.22 24.87
CA LEU A 396 9.39 -0.37 23.43
C LEU A 396 9.28 0.94 22.65
N VAL A 397 8.45 1.87 23.09
CA VAL A 397 8.10 3.07 22.32
C VAL A 397 8.58 4.36 23.01
N PHE A 398 8.50 4.45 24.32
CA PHE A 398 8.74 5.70 25.05
C PHE A 398 10.07 5.79 25.79
N SER A 399 10.84 4.69 25.90
CA SER A 399 12.04 4.66 26.72
C SER A 399 13.17 5.58 26.28
N ASP A 400 13.33 5.79 24.97
CA ASP A 400 14.37 6.64 24.37
C ASP A 400 13.82 7.92 23.72
N GLY A 401 12.48 8.04 23.63
CA GLY A 401 11.81 9.20 23.02
C GLY A 401 11.98 9.30 21.51
N SER A 402 12.51 8.28 20.83
CA SER A 402 12.81 8.30 19.39
C SER A 402 11.56 8.40 18.51
N TYR A 403 10.44 7.84 18.96
CA TYR A 403 9.19 7.82 18.19
C TYR A 403 8.32 9.06 18.34
N VAL A 404 8.56 9.92 19.33
CA VAL A 404 7.74 11.12 19.56
C VAL A 404 8.60 12.36 19.45
N SER A 405 8.28 13.23 18.52
CA SER A 405 9.07 14.44 18.24
C SER A 405 8.21 15.69 18.09
N LEU A 406 8.83 16.85 18.27
CA LEU A 406 8.20 18.16 18.03
C LEU A 406 8.20 18.44 16.54
N LYS A 407 7.01 18.62 15.97
CA LYS A 407 6.78 18.95 14.56
C LYS A 407 5.74 20.06 14.42
N TYR A 408 5.73 20.74 13.28
CA TYR A 408 4.56 21.50 12.85
C TYR A 408 3.55 20.56 12.21
N ALA A 409 2.29 20.65 12.60
CA ALA A 409 1.20 19.88 12.00
C ALA A 409 -0.06 20.73 11.83
N GLU A 410 -0.89 20.36 10.88
CA GLU A 410 -2.23 20.91 10.69
C GLU A 410 -3.12 20.48 11.85
N THR A 411 -3.76 21.44 12.47
CA THR A 411 -4.75 21.24 13.54
C THR A 411 -6.03 22.01 13.19
N PRO A 412 -7.15 21.76 13.85
CA PRO A 412 -8.39 22.55 13.63
C PRO A 412 -8.22 24.06 13.81
N ASP A 413 -7.20 24.48 14.54
CA ASP A 413 -6.88 25.91 14.75
C ASP A 413 -5.77 26.43 13.82
N GLY A 414 -5.39 25.71 12.79
CA GLY A 414 -4.29 26.00 11.87
C GLY A 414 -3.02 25.22 12.18
N ILE A 415 -1.94 25.53 11.47
CA ILE A 415 -0.66 24.82 11.64
C ILE A 415 0.01 25.27 12.93
N LYS A 416 0.29 24.32 13.83
CA LYS A 416 0.89 24.55 15.15
C LYS A 416 2.02 23.58 15.45
N PRO A 417 2.95 23.94 16.36
CA PRO A 417 3.90 22.99 16.91
C PRO A 417 3.21 22.01 17.86
N VAL A 418 3.39 20.74 17.59
CA VAL A 418 2.79 19.63 18.35
C VAL A 418 3.82 18.54 18.59
N TYR A 419 3.64 17.76 19.64
CA TYR A 419 4.32 16.49 19.82
C TYR A 419 3.51 15.40 19.16
N ILE A 420 4.11 14.73 18.17
CA ILE A 420 3.50 13.69 17.34
C ILE A 420 4.38 12.46 17.31
N SER A 421 3.78 11.29 17.19
CA SER A 421 4.51 10.05 16.93
C SER A 421 4.83 9.91 15.44
N GLU A 422 6.01 9.38 15.14
CA GLU A 422 6.28 8.78 13.84
C GLU A 422 5.44 7.52 13.67
N GLN A 423 5.17 7.14 12.43
CA GLN A 423 4.45 5.90 12.16
C GLN A 423 5.34 4.70 12.48
N TYR A 424 4.80 3.74 13.20
CA TYR A 424 5.45 2.47 13.49
C TYR A 424 4.40 1.37 13.66
N MET A 425 4.84 0.15 13.48
CA MET A 425 4.11 -1.05 13.85
C MET A 425 5.08 -2.04 14.48
N LYS A 426 4.77 -2.47 15.71
CA LYS A 426 5.57 -3.44 16.45
C LYS A 426 4.74 -4.65 16.80
N ASN A 427 5.29 -5.83 16.62
CA ASN A 427 4.69 -7.03 17.18
C ASN A 427 4.64 -6.92 18.72
N ALA A 428 3.44 -6.96 19.28
CA ALA A 428 3.25 -6.71 20.71
C ALA A 428 3.88 -7.81 21.61
N VAL A 429 4.14 -9.00 21.09
CA VAL A 429 4.79 -10.09 21.83
C VAL A 429 6.31 -9.99 21.78
N THR A 430 6.88 -9.82 20.58
CA THR A 430 8.35 -9.81 20.38
C THR A 430 8.96 -8.43 20.58
N GLY A 431 8.21 -7.36 20.35
CA GLY A 431 8.69 -5.98 20.36
C GLY A 431 9.41 -5.57 19.07
N ALA A 432 9.56 -6.47 18.10
CA ALA A 432 10.19 -6.18 16.83
C ALA A 432 9.32 -5.26 15.97
N ASP A 433 9.95 -4.41 15.16
CA ASP A 433 9.27 -3.69 14.09
C ASP A 433 8.84 -4.70 13.02
N VAL A 434 7.60 -4.60 12.55
CA VAL A 434 7.02 -5.57 11.63
C VAL A 434 6.28 -4.87 10.50
N ASP A 435 6.18 -5.55 9.36
CA ASP A 435 5.35 -5.16 8.24
C ASP A 435 3.86 -5.54 8.45
N TYR A 436 3.05 -5.32 7.41
CA TYR A 436 1.62 -5.62 7.45
C TYR A 436 1.29 -7.14 7.54
N ARG A 437 2.28 -8.02 7.31
CA ARG A 437 2.17 -9.49 7.49
C ARG A 437 2.65 -9.95 8.85
N GLY A 438 3.19 -9.03 9.67
CA GLY A 438 3.79 -9.35 10.96
C GLY A 438 5.20 -9.93 10.85
N GLU A 439 5.81 -9.85 9.67
CA GLU A 439 7.21 -10.19 9.47
C GLU A 439 8.09 -9.08 10.02
N GLU A 440 9.23 -9.44 10.62
CA GLU A 440 10.15 -8.44 11.16
C GLU A 440 10.60 -7.50 10.06
N TYR A 441 10.38 -6.19 10.28
CA TYR A 441 10.77 -5.15 9.35
C TYR A 441 12.29 -5.01 9.39
N GLU A 442 12.94 -5.37 8.31
CA GLU A 442 14.33 -5.00 8.07
C GLU A 442 14.35 -3.52 7.66
N PRO A 443 15.14 -2.66 8.34
CA PRO A 443 15.16 -1.22 8.02
C PRO A 443 15.44 -0.99 6.54
N ASP A 444 14.72 -0.03 5.96
CA ASP A 444 14.79 0.35 4.55
C ASP A 444 16.21 0.45 4.03
N GLY A 445 16.53 -0.39 3.08
CA GLY A 445 17.79 -0.43 2.38
C GLY A 445 18.54 -1.74 2.62
N ILE A 446 18.64 -2.53 1.56
CA ILE A 446 19.52 -3.68 1.54
C ILE A 446 20.96 -3.17 1.69
N THR A 447 21.63 -3.62 2.73
CA THR A 447 23.05 -3.31 2.95
C THR A 447 23.84 -4.60 3.13
N TYR A 448 25.02 -4.65 2.58
CA TYR A 448 25.89 -5.81 2.67
C TYR A 448 27.18 -5.49 3.42
N SER A 449 27.45 -6.20 4.49
CA SER A 449 28.64 -5.98 5.32
C SER A 449 29.91 -6.67 4.76
N ASP A 450 29.78 -7.55 3.75
CA ASP A 450 30.82 -8.48 3.27
C ASP A 450 31.26 -8.23 1.82
N ILE A 451 30.86 -7.13 1.20
CA ILE A 451 31.19 -6.84 -0.22
C ILE A 451 32.30 -5.79 -0.41
N GLU A 452 32.86 -5.21 0.66
CA GLU A 452 33.90 -4.18 0.55
C GLU A 452 35.12 -4.71 -0.22
N GLY A 453 35.42 -4.07 -1.36
CA GLY A 453 36.51 -4.45 -2.26
C GLY A 453 36.22 -5.66 -3.14
N HIS A 454 35.06 -6.27 -3.05
CA HIS A 454 34.65 -7.34 -3.96
C HIS A 454 34.23 -6.76 -5.32
N TRP A 455 34.48 -7.48 -6.40
CA TRP A 455 34.21 -7.00 -7.78
C TRP A 455 32.73 -6.69 -8.04
N VAL A 456 31.80 -7.34 -7.34
CA VAL A 456 30.35 -7.12 -7.45
C VAL A 456 29.86 -5.89 -6.68
N GLN A 457 30.70 -5.29 -5.81
CA GLN A 457 30.31 -4.23 -4.88
C GLN A 457 29.47 -3.15 -5.56
N TYR A 458 29.92 -2.64 -6.70
CA TYR A 458 29.21 -1.57 -7.41
C TYR A 458 27.79 -1.99 -7.85
N ALA A 459 27.67 -3.17 -8.47
CA ALA A 459 26.35 -3.67 -8.92
C ALA A 459 25.44 -4.00 -7.74
N ALA A 460 25.99 -4.63 -6.70
CA ALA A 460 25.23 -4.98 -5.50
C ALA A 460 24.72 -3.73 -4.75
N GLU A 461 25.56 -2.70 -4.57
CA GLU A 461 25.15 -1.43 -3.94
C GLU A 461 24.09 -0.69 -4.76
N LYS A 462 24.19 -0.69 -6.10
CA LYS A 462 23.20 -0.06 -6.97
C LYS A 462 21.85 -0.76 -6.95
N LEU A 463 21.83 -2.07 -7.01
CA LEU A 463 20.62 -2.86 -6.90
C LEU A 463 20.00 -2.72 -5.50
N ALA A 464 20.83 -2.83 -4.46
CA ALA A 464 20.42 -2.68 -3.06
C ALA A 464 19.78 -1.31 -2.79
N GLY A 465 20.39 -0.22 -3.31
CA GLY A 465 19.82 1.13 -3.23
C GLY A 465 18.50 1.30 -3.99
N SER A 466 18.14 0.33 -4.82
CA SER A 466 16.84 0.26 -5.51
C SER A 466 15.90 -0.80 -4.90
N GLY A 467 16.24 -1.33 -3.72
CA GLY A 467 15.45 -2.34 -3.01
C GLY A 467 15.56 -3.75 -3.59
N ILE A 468 16.51 -3.99 -4.52
CA ILE A 468 16.70 -5.28 -5.20
C ILE A 468 17.90 -5.99 -4.59
N GLY A 469 17.72 -7.16 -4.00
CA GLY A 469 18.83 -7.92 -3.46
C GLY A 469 18.49 -8.92 -2.37
N PHE A 470 19.52 -9.56 -1.85
CA PHE A 470 19.39 -10.51 -0.74
C PHE A 470 19.24 -9.76 0.59
N LYS A 471 18.23 -10.11 1.38
CA LYS A 471 17.85 -9.39 2.61
C LYS A 471 18.58 -9.84 3.88
N ASP A 472 19.59 -10.70 3.77
CA ASP A 472 20.30 -11.31 4.91
C ASP A 472 21.31 -10.39 5.65
N GLY A 473 21.51 -9.13 5.20
CA GLY A 473 22.57 -8.24 5.71
C GLY A 473 24.01 -8.63 5.26
N GLU A 474 24.20 -9.79 4.66
CA GLU A 474 25.40 -10.30 4.03
C GLU A 474 25.08 -10.84 2.64
N LEU A 475 25.81 -10.43 1.61
CA LEU A 475 25.63 -10.98 0.27
C LEU A 475 26.10 -12.43 0.17
N ARG A 476 27.16 -12.79 0.91
CA ARG A 476 27.87 -14.05 0.73
C ARG A 476 28.23 -14.29 -0.73
N PRO A 477 29.03 -13.39 -1.36
CA PRO A 477 29.13 -13.25 -2.80
C PRO A 477 29.63 -14.51 -3.53
N ASP A 478 30.45 -15.34 -2.87
CA ASP A 478 31.02 -16.56 -3.44
C ASP A 478 30.15 -17.82 -3.20
N GLU A 479 29.03 -17.71 -2.45
CA GLU A 479 28.11 -18.81 -2.26
C GLU A 479 27.23 -19.02 -3.50
N PRO A 480 26.80 -20.28 -3.78
CA PRO A 480 25.86 -20.53 -4.85
C PRO A 480 24.54 -19.80 -4.64
N ALA A 481 24.01 -19.14 -5.67
CA ALA A 481 22.65 -18.67 -5.70
C ALA A 481 21.69 -19.84 -5.95
N MET A 482 20.61 -19.92 -5.19
CA MET A 482 19.58 -20.93 -5.40
C MET A 482 18.59 -20.49 -6.48
N ALA A 483 17.86 -21.42 -7.04
CA ALA A 483 16.88 -21.11 -8.07
C ALA A 483 15.75 -20.24 -7.50
N GLU A 484 15.33 -20.48 -6.26
CA GLU A 484 14.36 -19.66 -5.53
C GLU A 484 14.86 -18.21 -5.33
N ASP A 485 16.16 -18.01 -5.02
CA ASP A 485 16.75 -16.67 -4.93
C ASP A 485 16.61 -15.91 -6.26
N ALA A 486 16.85 -16.58 -7.38
CA ALA A 486 16.75 -15.97 -8.71
C ALA A 486 15.28 -15.64 -9.07
N GLU A 487 14.35 -16.53 -8.74
CA GLU A 487 12.92 -16.30 -8.94
C GLU A 487 12.42 -15.12 -8.11
N GLU A 488 12.79 -15.03 -6.83
CA GLU A 488 12.40 -13.94 -5.94
C GLU A 488 12.94 -12.59 -6.44
N LEU A 489 14.23 -12.49 -6.76
CA LEU A 489 14.85 -11.27 -7.30
C LEU A 489 14.20 -10.81 -8.61
N LEU A 490 13.89 -11.73 -9.50
CA LEU A 490 13.24 -11.41 -10.77
C LEU A 490 11.75 -11.04 -10.57
N TYR A 491 11.09 -11.65 -9.62
CA TYR A 491 9.71 -11.26 -9.25
C TYR A 491 9.66 -9.84 -8.65
N GLU A 492 10.61 -9.50 -7.78
CA GLU A 492 10.74 -8.12 -7.24
C GLU A 492 10.91 -7.07 -8.37
N ILE A 493 11.60 -7.43 -9.44
CA ILE A 493 11.89 -6.53 -10.57
C ILE A 493 10.73 -6.43 -11.57
N TYR A 494 10.18 -7.58 -11.98
CA TYR A 494 9.26 -7.68 -13.11
C TYR A 494 7.81 -7.99 -12.72
N GLY A 495 7.54 -8.18 -11.41
CA GLY A 495 6.22 -8.58 -10.92
C GLY A 495 5.76 -9.92 -11.51
N ASP A 496 4.49 -10.03 -11.87
CA ASP A 496 3.92 -11.27 -12.45
C ASP A 496 4.62 -11.72 -13.74
N ASN A 497 5.28 -10.82 -14.48
CA ASN A 497 6.11 -11.18 -15.63
C ASN A 497 7.42 -11.88 -15.21
N GLY A 498 7.85 -11.68 -13.96
CA GLY A 498 9.00 -12.37 -13.34
C GLY A 498 8.66 -13.75 -12.77
N ALA A 499 7.38 -14.16 -12.76
CA ALA A 499 6.97 -15.48 -12.31
C ALA A 499 7.48 -16.58 -13.28
N VAL A 500 8.69 -17.04 -13.04
CA VAL A 500 9.45 -17.94 -13.95
C VAL A 500 9.49 -19.36 -13.38
N SER A 501 8.39 -19.91 -12.94
CA SER A 501 8.32 -21.26 -12.39
C SER A 501 8.56 -22.33 -13.47
N GLU A 502 9.82 -22.48 -13.89
CA GLU A 502 10.29 -23.61 -14.68
C GLU A 502 11.31 -24.47 -13.93
N VAL A 503 11.69 -24.09 -12.71
CA VAL A 503 12.66 -24.84 -11.91
C VAL A 503 11.94 -25.90 -11.09
N ASN A 504 12.21 -27.16 -11.38
CA ASN A 504 11.59 -28.31 -10.71
C ASN A 504 12.02 -28.49 -9.23
N ASP A 505 13.02 -27.74 -8.76
CA ASP A 505 13.53 -27.78 -7.38
C ASP A 505 14.17 -26.43 -7.03
N GLY A 506 13.40 -25.53 -6.38
CA GLY A 506 13.85 -24.19 -5.96
C GLY A 506 15.07 -24.20 -5.04
N SER A 507 15.29 -25.30 -4.32
CA SER A 507 16.44 -25.49 -3.41
C SER A 507 17.74 -25.93 -4.13
N ALA A 508 17.74 -26.08 -5.45
CA ALA A 508 18.95 -26.37 -6.22
C ALA A 508 19.67 -25.07 -6.63
N PRO A 509 21.03 -25.08 -6.71
CA PRO A 509 21.74 -23.95 -7.27
C PRO A 509 21.33 -23.65 -8.70
N VAL A 510 21.03 -22.38 -9.02
CA VAL A 510 20.68 -21.95 -10.37
C VAL A 510 21.90 -22.02 -11.29
N THR A 511 21.72 -22.61 -12.47
CA THR A 511 22.79 -22.65 -13.49
C THR A 511 22.82 -21.38 -14.33
N ARG A 512 23.96 -21.12 -14.99
CA ARG A 512 24.12 -19.96 -15.88
C ARG A 512 23.10 -19.96 -17.03
N LEU A 513 22.76 -21.13 -17.59
CA LEU A 513 21.77 -21.20 -18.66
C LEU A 513 20.35 -21.05 -18.16
N GLU A 514 20.02 -21.55 -16.97
CA GLU A 514 18.71 -21.32 -16.35
C GLU A 514 18.49 -19.83 -16.08
N ALA A 515 19.40 -19.15 -15.41
CA ALA A 515 19.32 -17.71 -15.20
C ALA A 515 19.22 -16.91 -16.51
N ALA A 516 19.94 -17.32 -17.55
CA ALA A 516 19.85 -16.73 -18.88
C ALA A 516 18.45 -16.90 -19.51
N LYS A 517 17.84 -18.07 -19.35
CA LYS A 517 16.46 -18.34 -19.81
C LYS A 517 15.46 -17.49 -19.06
N MET A 518 15.60 -17.41 -17.74
CA MET A 518 14.74 -16.58 -16.89
C MET A 518 14.76 -15.11 -17.34
N LEU A 519 15.94 -14.52 -17.52
CA LEU A 519 16.07 -13.14 -17.98
C LEU A 519 15.43 -12.91 -19.37
N ILE A 520 15.68 -13.78 -20.33
CA ILE A 520 15.06 -13.67 -21.68
C ILE A 520 13.54 -13.72 -21.59
N LYS A 521 13.00 -14.53 -20.69
CA LYS A 521 11.55 -14.63 -20.46
C LYS A 521 11.00 -13.37 -19.82
N CYS A 522 11.65 -12.85 -18.79
CA CYS A 522 11.24 -11.59 -18.14
C CYS A 522 11.23 -10.42 -19.11
N GLU A 523 12.17 -10.37 -20.05
CA GLU A 523 12.27 -9.34 -21.09
C GLU A 523 11.31 -9.58 -22.28
N GLY A 524 10.53 -10.66 -22.28
CA GLY A 524 9.60 -10.99 -23.36
C GLY A 524 10.28 -11.31 -24.69
N LEU A 525 11.54 -11.77 -24.66
CA LEU A 525 12.37 -12.02 -25.84
C LEU A 525 12.40 -13.48 -26.27
N GLU A 526 11.56 -14.36 -25.72
CA GLU A 526 11.54 -15.80 -26.00
C GLU A 526 11.30 -16.12 -27.48
N GLU A 527 10.32 -15.45 -28.11
CA GLU A 527 10.03 -15.63 -29.54
C GLU A 527 11.22 -15.21 -30.41
N LEU A 528 11.89 -14.12 -30.06
CA LEU A 528 13.10 -13.68 -30.74
C LEU A 528 14.23 -14.68 -30.56
N ALA A 529 14.45 -15.16 -29.34
CA ALA A 529 15.48 -16.14 -29.01
C ALA A 529 15.28 -17.50 -29.71
N ALA A 530 14.03 -17.88 -29.96
CA ALA A 530 13.67 -19.12 -30.65
C ALA A 530 13.87 -19.07 -32.17
N MET A 531 14.20 -17.92 -32.76
CA MET A 531 14.42 -17.82 -34.23
C MET A 531 15.69 -18.52 -34.66
N ASP A 532 15.63 -19.26 -35.76
CA ASP A 532 16.79 -19.94 -36.37
C ASP A 532 17.66 -18.98 -37.23
N ILE A 533 18.12 -17.89 -36.59
CA ILE A 533 18.94 -16.85 -37.25
C ILE A 533 20.31 -16.67 -36.57
N TYR A 534 20.52 -17.30 -35.44
CA TYR A 534 21.71 -17.11 -34.63
C TYR A 534 22.81 -18.11 -34.98
N SER A 535 24.05 -17.63 -35.05
CA SER A 535 25.21 -18.47 -35.09
C SER A 535 25.67 -18.81 -33.67
N GLN A 536 26.34 -19.93 -33.49
CA GLN A 536 26.89 -20.38 -32.22
C GLN A 536 27.72 -19.27 -31.53
N PRO A 537 27.24 -18.70 -30.40
CA PRO A 537 27.91 -17.56 -29.76
C PRO A 537 29.08 -17.98 -28.85
N TYR A 538 29.07 -19.22 -28.35
CA TYR A 538 30.09 -19.82 -27.50
C TYR A 538 30.37 -21.27 -27.94
N THR A 539 31.60 -21.75 -27.71
CA THR A 539 32.05 -23.07 -28.22
C THR A 539 31.37 -24.27 -27.54
N ASP A 540 30.85 -24.06 -26.33
CA ASP A 540 30.24 -25.08 -25.48
C ASP A 540 28.68 -25.02 -25.50
N ILE A 541 28.09 -24.09 -26.23
CA ILE A 541 26.63 -24.03 -26.45
C ILE A 541 26.30 -24.82 -27.70
N THR A 542 25.45 -25.85 -27.57
CA THR A 542 25.02 -26.73 -28.67
C THR A 542 23.57 -26.53 -29.09
N GLU A 543 22.77 -25.86 -28.25
CA GLU A 543 21.36 -25.48 -28.43
C GLU A 543 21.12 -24.14 -27.80
N ASP A 544 19.92 -23.58 -27.90
CA ASP A 544 19.54 -22.28 -27.30
C ASP A 544 20.47 -21.11 -27.71
N TYR A 545 20.94 -21.11 -28.97
CA TYR A 545 21.87 -20.09 -29.49
C TYR A 545 21.33 -18.67 -29.36
N GLY A 546 20.02 -18.49 -29.55
CA GLY A 546 19.40 -17.17 -29.50
C GLY A 546 19.46 -16.54 -28.11
N ILE A 547 19.24 -17.31 -27.04
CA ILE A 547 19.30 -16.85 -25.65
C ILE A 547 20.69 -16.24 -25.37
N THR A 548 21.73 -17.03 -25.57
CA THR A 548 23.11 -16.60 -25.29
C THR A 548 23.62 -15.56 -26.29
N ALA A 549 23.14 -15.56 -27.54
CA ALA A 549 23.49 -14.53 -28.54
C ALA A 549 22.88 -13.17 -28.21
N ILE A 550 21.64 -13.12 -27.78
CA ILE A 550 20.95 -11.88 -27.36
C ILE A 550 21.68 -11.30 -26.13
N LEU A 551 21.82 -12.08 -25.06
CA LEU A 551 22.47 -11.60 -23.84
C LEU A 551 23.92 -11.13 -24.07
N LYS A 552 24.67 -11.84 -24.97
CA LYS A 552 25.99 -11.41 -25.40
C LYS A 552 25.97 -10.12 -26.21
N GLY A 553 24.99 -9.96 -27.09
CA GLY A 553 24.82 -8.78 -27.94
C GLY A 553 24.51 -7.51 -27.15
N TYR A 554 23.72 -7.65 -26.11
CA TYR A 554 23.41 -6.58 -25.18
C TYR A 554 24.47 -6.36 -24.09
N GLY A 555 25.47 -7.24 -23.96
CA GLY A 555 26.54 -7.11 -22.95
C GLY A 555 26.12 -7.58 -21.55
N VAL A 556 25.02 -8.31 -21.44
CA VAL A 556 24.56 -8.90 -20.17
C VAL A 556 25.54 -9.95 -19.67
N ILE A 557 26.12 -10.72 -20.60
CA ILE A 557 27.14 -11.75 -20.35
C ILE A 557 28.43 -11.44 -21.09
N ASP A 558 29.57 -11.98 -20.59
CA ASP A 558 30.90 -11.69 -21.15
C ASP A 558 31.01 -12.10 -22.61
N GLY A 559 31.06 -11.11 -23.50
CA GLY A 559 31.24 -11.28 -24.93
C GLY A 559 32.63 -11.70 -25.37
N SER A 560 33.63 -11.57 -24.52
CA SER A 560 35.04 -11.89 -24.81
C SER A 560 35.40 -13.35 -24.51
N ALA A 561 34.63 -14.04 -23.68
CA ALA A 561 34.83 -15.44 -23.35
C ALA A 561 34.55 -16.35 -24.54
N SER A 562 35.30 -17.45 -24.65
CA SER A 562 35.10 -18.50 -25.67
C SER A 562 34.02 -19.52 -25.25
N GLU A 563 33.79 -19.68 -23.96
CA GLU A 563 32.87 -20.64 -23.35
C GLU A 563 31.90 -19.91 -22.46
N PHE A 564 30.64 -20.34 -22.44
CA PHE A 564 29.56 -19.83 -21.60
C PHE A 564 29.45 -20.59 -20.28
N ARG A 565 29.79 -21.86 -20.27
CA ARG A 565 29.67 -22.79 -19.14
C ARG A 565 28.21 -22.94 -18.67
N PRO A 566 27.31 -23.46 -19.53
CA PRO A 566 25.87 -23.47 -19.30
C PRO A 566 25.44 -24.19 -18.02
N ASP A 567 26.14 -25.28 -17.67
CA ASP A 567 25.80 -26.15 -16.54
C ASP A 567 26.49 -25.74 -15.22
N ASP A 568 27.35 -24.72 -15.23
CA ASP A 568 27.97 -24.21 -14.01
C ASP A 568 26.95 -23.43 -13.20
N SER A 569 26.89 -23.66 -11.88
CA SER A 569 26.09 -22.88 -10.97
C SER A 569 26.63 -21.46 -10.85
N LEU A 570 25.71 -20.47 -10.78
CA LEU A 570 26.07 -19.09 -10.48
C LEU A 570 26.31 -18.91 -8.97
N THR A 571 27.25 -18.03 -8.64
CA THR A 571 27.31 -17.47 -7.29
C THR A 571 26.31 -16.33 -7.13
N ARG A 572 26.01 -15.94 -5.89
CA ARG A 572 25.15 -14.79 -5.59
C ARG A 572 25.67 -13.49 -6.25
N ALA A 573 27.00 -13.29 -6.25
CA ALA A 573 27.63 -12.17 -6.95
C ALA A 573 27.43 -12.22 -8.47
N GLU A 574 27.60 -13.39 -9.09
CA GLU A 574 27.41 -13.55 -10.54
C GLU A 574 25.96 -13.34 -10.95
N LEU A 575 25.01 -13.80 -10.13
CA LEU A 575 23.58 -13.57 -10.37
C LEU A 575 23.22 -12.09 -10.30
N LEU A 576 23.59 -11.37 -9.23
CA LEU A 576 23.35 -9.93 -9.12
C LEU A 576 24.00 -9.14 -10.26
N GLN A 577 25.23 -9.47 -10.63
CA GLN A 577 25.87 -8.78 -11.75
C GLN A 577 25.15 -9.03 -13.08
N MET A 578 24.64 -10.24 -13.29
CA MET A 578 23.91 -10.58 -14.51
C MET A 578 22.57 -9.84 -14.58
N ILE A 579 21.85 -9.75 -13.46
CA ILE A 579 20.63 -8.96 -13.30
C ILE A 579 20.93 -7.47 -13.54
N TYR A 580 21.92 -6.90 -12.86
CA TYR A 580 22.33 -5.51 -13.05
C TYR A 580 22.62 -5.20 -14.53
N ASN A 581 23.43 -6.04 -15.19
CA ASN A 581 23.74 -5.85 -16.60
C ASN A 581 22.50 -5.92 -17.49
N ALA A 582 21.54 -6.81 -17.19
CA ALA A 582 20.29 -6.93 -17.94
C ALA A 582 19.48 -5.64 -17.83
N LEU A 583 19.25 -5.15 -16.60
CA LEU A 583 18.48 -3.94 -16.34
C LEU A 583 19.08 -2.71 -17.02
N VAL A 584 20.40 -2.57 -16.99
CA VAL A 584 21.12 -1.44 -17.64
C VAL A 584 21.11 -1.56 -19.16
N SER A 585 21.17 -2.79 -19.70
CA SER A 585 21.38 -2.99 -21.15
C SER A 585 20.09 -3.11 -21.96
N PHE A 586 19.02 -3.62 -21.38
CA PHE A 586 17.74 -3.77 -22.08
C PHE A 586 16.87 -2.52 -22.01
N ASN A 587 17.06 -1.70 -20.95
CA ASN A 587 16.26 -0.51 -20.70
C ASN A 587 17.02 0.81 -21.00
N GLY A 588 18.23 0.75 -21.53
CA GLY A 588 19.07 1.90 -21.87
C GLY A 588 18.99 2.31 -23.34
#